data_bd6651f785e6273d9d28c90e00bd7e1f
#
_entry.id   bd6651f785e6273d9d28c90e00bd7e1f
#
_cell.length_a   1.000
_cell.length_b   1.000
_cell.length_c   1.000
_cell.angle_alpha   90.00
_cell.angle_beta   90.00
_cell.angle_gamma   90.00
#
_symmetry.space_group_name_H-M   'P 1'
#
loop_
_entity.id
_entity.type
_entity.pdbx_description
1 polymer ?
#
loop_
_entity_poly.entity_id
_entity_poly.type
_entity_poly.pdbx_seq_one_letter_code
_entity_poly.pdbx_strand_id
1 'polypeptide(L)'
;PSSVTFYINNDDSEVADKMNSVTYDVAFLSSSQFSSIENKKDLNSVAVQNVTYSFIFNQNDNNYRNKNMRLAFCRSCDTSSLFDSQSDISKADGIVPPSCKIGGEDYRNGNAAELLSYDETLAKKNFNDALLDLGSSSVETTILCTEQYEPFVKQMVQKLQKTLGVKFVSTVKVV
;
A
#
# COMPACT_ATOMS: atom_id res chain seq x y z
N PRO A 1 33.31 13.02 -12.52
CA PRO A 1 32.91 12.75 -13.91
C PRO A 1 32.82 14.06 -14.70
N SER A 2 33.21 14.03 -15.96
CA SER A 2 33.12 15.18 -16.87
C SER A 2 31.76 15.30 -17.55
N SER A 3 30.97 14.26 -17.54
CA SER A 3 29.60 14.20 -18.06
C SER A 3 28.76 13.17 -17.33
N VAL A 4 27.45 13.36 -17.35
CA VAL A 4 26.44 12.38 -16.88
C VAL A 4 25.42 12.23 -18.00
N THR A 5 25.13 10.99 -18.39
CA THR A 5 24.13 10.66 -19.39
C THR A 5 22.95 9.95 -18.71
N PHE A 6 21.74 10.41 -18.95
CA PHE A 6 20.51 9.79 -18.45
C PHE A 6 19.84 9.00 -19.56
N TYR A 7 19.55 7.74 -19.30
CA TYR A 7 18.75 6.88 -20.16
C TYR A 7 17.36 6.71 -19.56
N ILE A 8 16.33 7.00 -20.36
CA ILE A 8 14.94 6.70 -20.01
C ILE A 8 14.62 5.37 -20.66
N ASN A 9 14.39 4.35 -19.85
CA ASN A 9 14.03 3.03 -20.32
C ASN A 9 12.65 2.64 -19.76
N ASN A 10 11.78 2.18 -20.65
CA ASN A 10 10.44 1.71 -20.31
C ASN A 10 10.40 0.18 -20.11
N ASP A 11 11.50 -0.52 -20.35
CA ASP A 11 11.61 -1.96 -20.13
C ASP A 11 12.41 -2.22 -18.85
N ASP A 12 11.70 -2.61 -17.81
CA ASP A 12 12.25 -2.88 -16.48
C ASP A 12 13.27 -4.03 -16.48
N SER A 13 13.16 -5.01 -17.38
CA SER A 13 14.07 -6.15 -17.43
C SER A 13 15.45 -5.75 -17.97
N GLU A 14 15.49 -4.84 -18.92
CA GLU A 14 16.74 -4.39 -19.55
C GLU A 14 17.66 -3.63 -18.59
N VAL A 15 17.08 -2.93 -17.60
CA VAL A 15 17.88 -2.13 -16.65
C VAL A 15 18.76 -3.03 -15.78
N ALA A 16 18.25 -4.15 -15.31
CA ALA A 16 19.03 -5.12 -14.52
C ALA A 16 20.17 -5.73 -15.34
N ASP A 17 19.92 -6.08 -16.61
CA ASP A 17 20.94 -6.61 -17.53
C ASP A 17 22.04 -5.59 -17.82
N LYS A 18 21.69 -4.32 -17.98
CA LYS A 18 22.68 -3.23 -18.18
C LYS A 18 23.53 -2.98 -16.93
N MET A 19 22.97 -3.16 -15.74
CA MET A 19 23.74 -3.12 -14.48
C MET A 19 24.68 -4.34 -14.38
N ASN A 20 24.22 -5.55 -14.70
CA ASN A 20 25.06 -6.77 -14.69
C ASN A 20 26.20 -6.67 -15.70
N SER A 21 25.99 -6.06 -16.84
CA SER A 21 27.02 -5.86 -17.88
C SER A 21 27.89 -4.61 -17.64
N VAL A 22 27.73 -3.94 -16.49
CA VAL A 22 28.48 -2.71 -16.15
C VAL A 22 28.32 -1.60 -17.21
N THR A 23 27.19 -1.58 -17.91
CA THR A 23 26.88 -0.56 -18.90
C THR A 23 26.33 0.70 -18.24
N TYR A 24 25.63 0.53 -17.11
CA TYR A 24 25.13 1.64 -16.28
C TYR A 24 25.93 1.73 -14.98
N ASP A 25 26.27 2.94 -14.57
CA ASP A 25 26.96 3.23 -13.32
C ASP A 25 25.99 3.35 -12.15
N VAL A 26 24.75 3.83 -12.41
CA VAL A 26 23.69 4.05 -11.41
C VAL A 26 22.34 3.72 -12.03
N ALA A 27 21.47 3.04 -11.29
CA ALA A 27 20.10 2.78 -11.69
C ALA A 27 19.13 2.86 -10.51
N PHE A 28 17.87 3.22 -10.79
CA PHE A 28 16.74 2.99 -9.89
C PHE A 28 16.13 1.65 -10.25
N LEU A 29 16.02 0.78 -9.28
CA LEU A 29 15.54 -0.59 -9.44
C LEU A 29 14.41 -0.87 -8.47
N SER A 30 13.42 -1.65 -8.89
CA SER A 30 12.51 -2.33 -7.96
C SER A 30 13.26 -3.42 -7.21
N SER A 31 12.71 -3.94 -6.10
CA SER A 31 13.35 -5.03 -5.37
C SER A 31 13.43 -6.31 -6.20
N SER A 32 12.46 -6.56 -7.08
CA SER A 32 12.49 -7.69 -8.01
C SER A 32 13.66 -7.57 -8.99
N GLN A 33 13.85 -6.42 -9.61
CA GLN A 33 15.00 -6.14 -10.48
C GLN A 33 16.32 -6.21 -9.72
N PHE A 34 16.39 -5.62 -8.52
CA PHE A 34 17.57 -5.72 -7.68
C PHE A 34 17.89 -7.17 -7.30
N SER A 35 16.86 -8.01 -7.15
CA SER A 35 17.04 -9.44 -6.87
C SER A 35 17.72 -10.18 -8.03
N SER A 36 17.59 -9.75 -9.28
CA SER A 36 18.22 -10.34 -10.46
C SER A 36 19.66 -9.85 -10.70
N ILE A 37 20.16 -8.90 -9.91
CA ILE A 37 21.56 -8.49 -9.98
C ILE A 37 22.48 -9.60 -9.44
N GLU A 38 23.48 -9.97 -10.23
CA GLU A 38 24.40 -11.07 -9.89
C GLU A 38 25.48 -10.67 -8.87
N ASN A 39 26.11 -9.50 -9.07
CA ASN A 39 27.26 -9.05 -8.28
C ASN A 39 26.90 -7.96 -7.26
N LYS A 40 25.87 -8.19 -6.45
CA LYS A 40 25.34 -7.20 -5.47
C LYS A 40 26.38 -6.69 -4.49
N LYS A 41 27.38 -7.53 -4.11
CA LYS A 41 28.45 -7.17 -3.19
C LYS A 41 29.38 -6.06 -3.70
N ASP A 42 29.39 -5.86 -5.02
CA ASP A 42 30.23 -4.85 -5.67
C ASP A 42 29.45 -3.52 -5.88
N LEU A 43 28.17 -3.48 -5.46
CA LEU A 43 27.30 -2.33 -5.60
C LEU A 43 27.01 -1.67 -4.24
N ASN A 44 27.00 -0.35 -4.25
CA ASN A 44 26.41 0.42 -3.14
C ASN A 44 24.93 0.59 -3.41
N SER A 45 24.06 0.02 -2.58
CA SER A 45 22.62 0.13 -2.71
C SER A 45 21.99 0.85 -1.52
N VAL A 46 21.01 1.67 -1.80
CA VAL A 46 20.20 2.36 -0.78
C VAL A 46 18.73 2.12 -1.08
N ALA A 47 18.02 1.51 -0.14
CA ALA A 47 16.58 1.36 -0.23
C ALA A 47 15.90 2.67 0.16
N VAL A 48 15.00 3.16 -0.70
CA VAL A 48 14.25 4.41 -0.47
C VAL A 48 12.77 4.11 -0.41
N GLN A 49 12.14 4.41 0.73
CA GLN A 49 10.70 4.31 0.93
C GLN A 49 10.08 5.71 0.82
N ASN A 50 9.78 6.13 -0.40
CA ASN A 50 9.33 7.49 -0.72
C ASN A 50 7.85 7.60 -1.09
N VAL A 51 7.11 6.50 -1.11
CA VAL A 51 5.69 6.46 -1.47
C VAL A 51 4.90 5.71 -0.42
N THR A 52 3.75 6.25 -0.05
CA THR A 52 2.75 5.55 0.76
C THR A 52 1.49 5.33 -0.07
N TYR A 53 1.09 4.07 -0.21
CA TYR A 53 -0.17 3.69 -0.84
C TYR A 53 -1.27 3.59 0.22
N SER A 54 -2.43 4.14 -0.07
CA SER A 54 -3.56 4.12 0.86
C SER A 54 -4.89 3.97 0.14
N PHE A 55 -5.89 3.45 0.84
CA PHE A 55 -7.27 3.50 0.37
C PHE A 55 -7.85 4.88 0.61
N ILE A 56 -8.53 5.40 -0.39
CA ILE A 56 -9.25 6.67 -0.32
C ILE A 56 -10.74 6.38 -0.41
N PHE A 57 -11.49 6.82 0.58
CA PHE A 57 -12.95 6.68 0.59
C PHE A 57 -13.61 7.75 -0.26
N ASN A 58 -14.48 7.33 -1.18
CA ASN A 58 -15.36 8.26 -1.87
C ASN A 58 -16.46 8.74 -0.92
N GLN A 59 -16.29 9.91 -0.34
CA GLN A 59 -17.25 10.47 0.62
C GLN A 59 -18.53 11.04 -0.06
N ASN A 60 -18.63 11.02 -1.39
CA ASN A 60 -19.89 11.26 -2.08
C ASN A 60 -20.79 10.01 -2.09
N ASP A 61 -20.23 8.83 -1.84
CA ASP A 61 -20.99 7.62 -1.59
C ASP A 61 -21.61 7.66 -0.18
N ASN A 62 -22.90 7.37 -0.08
CA ASN A 62 -23.63 7.42 1.20
C ASN A 62 -23.03 6.46 2.25
N ASN A 63 -22.56 5.29 1.84
CA ASN A 63 -21.96 4.33 2.74
C ASN A 63 -20.70 4.92 3.39
N TYR A 64 -19.82 5.53 2.57
CA TYR A 64 -18.54 6.05 3.05
C TYR A 64 -18.58 7.50 3.54
N ARG A 65 -19.71 8.19 3.38
CA ARG A 65 -20.02 9.42 4.14
C ARG A 65 -20.21 9.11 5.63
N ASN A 66 -20.74 7.93 5.95
CA ASN A 66 -20.91 7.48 7.33
C ASN A 66 -19.54 7.21 7.98
N LYS A 67 -19.27 7.85 9.12
CA LYS A 67 -18.01 7.72 9.88
C LYS A 67 -17.82 6.29 10.39
N ASN A 68 -18.89 5.65 10.89
CA ASN A 68 -18.84 4.30 11.42
C ASN A 68 -18.45 3.30 10.33
N MET A 69 -18.92 3.48 9.09
CA MET A 69 -18.54 2.65 7.96
C MET A 69 -17.02 2.74 7.67
N ARG A 70 -16.45 3.96 7.64
CA ARG A 70 -15.01 4.13 7.46
C ARG A 70 -14.19 3.52 8.60
N LEU A 71 -14.65 3.69 9.85
CA LEU A 71 -14.00 3.07 11.02
C LEU A 71 -14.08 1.54 10.97
N ALA A 72 -15.21 0.98 10.55
CA ALA A 72 -15.39 -0.45 10.35
C ALA A 72 -14.37 -0.98 9.34
N PHE A 73 -14.26 -0.33 8.17
CA PHE A 73 -13.29 -0.70 7.13
C PHE A 73 -11.86 -0.65 7.66
N CYS A 74 -11.44 0.45 8.28
CA CYS A 74 -10.07 0.62 8.76
C CYS A 74 -9.68 -0.40 9.85
N ARG A 75 -10.62 -0.79 10.71
CA ARG A 75 -10.37 -1.72 11.81
C ARG A 75 -10.55 -3.19 11.45
N SER A 76 -11.11 -3.50 10.28
CA SER A 76 -11.44 -4.88 9.90
C SER A 76 -10.31 -5.62 9.19
N CYS A 77 -9.27 -4.94 8.72
CA CYS A 77 -8.17 -5.56 8.00
C CYS A 77 -6.98 -5.84 8.92
N ASP A 78 -6.80 -7.11 9.28
CA ASP A 78 -5.54 -7.55 9.88
C ASP A 78 -4.45 -7.57 8.82
N THR A 79 -3.55 -6.60 8.89
CA THR A 79 -2.44 -6.45 7.94
C THR A 79 -1.16 -7.17 8.38
N SER A 80 -1.15 -7.85 9.53
CA SER A 80 0.05 -8.42 10.13
C SER A 80 0.82 -9.39 9.21
N SER A 81 0.10 -10.19 8.41
CA SER A 81 0.69 -11.18 7.51
C SER A 81 0.59 -10.81 6.02
N LEU A 82 0.05 -9.63 5.68
CA LEU A 82 -0.12 -9.26 4.27
C LEU A 82 1.20 -8.92 3.57
N PHE A 83 2.20 -8.54 4.33
CA PHE A 83 3.48 -8.06 3.82
C PHE A 83 4.60 -9.09 3.92
N ASP A 84 4.37 -10.24 4.58
CA ASP A 84 5.42 -11.25 4.84
C ASP A 84 6.02 -11.83 3.54
N SER A 85 5.23 -11.87 2.46
CA SER A 85 5.66 -12.37 1.15
C SER A 85 6.01 -11.26 0.15
N GLN A 86 5.98 -9.99 0.56
CA GLN A 86 6.23 -8.85 -0.32
C GLN A 86 7.65 -8.32 -0.10
N SER A 87 8.40 -8.17 -1.19
CA SER A 87 9.76 -7.60 -1.15
C SER A 87 9.75 -6.07 -1.25
N ASP A 88 8.75 -5.52 -1.92
CA ASP A 88 8.71 -4.11 -2.34
C ASP A 88 7.76 -3.25 -1.52
N ILE A 89 6.90 -3.88 -0.72
CA ILE A 89 5.85 -3.20 0.04
C ILE A 89 5.96 -3.63 1.50
N SER A 90 5.93 -2.66 2.39
CA SER A 90 5.86 -2.90 3.84
C SER A 90 4.65 -2.17 4.44
N LYS A 91 4.23 -2.62 5.62
CA LYS A 91 3.18 -1.92 6.36
C LYS A 91 3.62 -0.48 6.63
N ALA A 92 2.74 0.47 6.29
CA ALA A 92 2.99 1.86 6.59
C ALA A 92 2.59 2.17 8.05
N ASP A 93 3.48 2.86 8.76
CA ASP A 93 3.22 3.36 10.12
C ASP A 93 2.66 4.78 10.14
N GLY A 94 2.43 5.38 8.97
CA GLY A 94 1.85 6.71 8.81
C GLY A 94 1.59 7.05 7.35
N ILE A 95 0.93 8.18 7.09
CA ILE A 95 0.59 8.63 5.73
C ILE A 95 1.83 9.19 5.03
N VAL A 96 2.70 9.89 5.75
CA VAL A 96 3.93 10.45 5.18
C VAL A 96 4.99 9.36 5.09
N PRO A 97 5.65 9.18 3.92
CA PRO A 97 6.68 8.17 3.77
C PRO A 97 7.87 8.34 4.73
N PRO A 98 8.57 7.26 5.12
CA PRO A 98 9.71 7.34 6.04
C PRO A 98 10.87 8.20 5.53
N SER A 99 11.06 8.28 4.21
CA SER A 99 12.14 9.08 3.61
C SER A 99 11.92 10.60 3.62
N CYS A 100 10.71 11.05 3.98
CA CYS A 100 10.41 12.48 4.01
C CYS A 100 11.16 13.20 5.15
N LYS A 101 11.82 14.28 4.80
CA LYS A 101 12.58 15.13 5.73
C LYS A 101 12.09 16.56 5.70
N ILE A 102 12.16 17.23 6.86
CA ILE A 102 11.95 18.68 6.99
C ILE A 102 13.13 19.26 7.73
N GLY A 103 13.80 20.22 7.12
CA GLY A 103 14.99 20.84 7.72
C GLY A 103 16.16 19.88 7.95
N GLY A 104 16.21 18.76 7.21
CA GLY A 104 17.23 17.72 7.38
C GLY A 104 16.86 16.61 8.37
N GLU A 105 15.83 16.81 9.18
CA GLU A 105 15.32 15.84 10.15
C GLU A 105 14.20 14.98 9.55
N ASP A 106 14.12 13.72 9.95
CA ASP A 106 13.04 12.83 9.50
C ASP A 106 11.69 13.36 10.01
N TYR A 107 10.75 13.58 9.09
CA TYR A 107 9.42 14.12 9.43
C TYR A 107 8.71 13.29 10.50
N ARG A 108 8.89 11.96 10.48
CA ARG A 108 8.22 11.06 11.44
C ARG A 108 8.79 11.14 12.86
N ASN A 109 9.97 11.73 13.06
CA ASN A 109 10.51 11.97 14.39
C ASN A 109 9.64 12.98 15.13
N GLY A 110 8.81 12.49 16.05
CA GLY A 110 7.87 13.30 16.85
C GLY A 110 6.54 13.66 16.17
N ASN A 111 6.32 13.26 14.91
CA ASN A 111 5.10 13.52 14.15
C ASN A 111 4.38 12.23 13.68
N ALA A 112 4.61 11.12 14.33
CA ALA A 112 3.94 9.87 14.01
C ALA A 112 2.44 10.00 14.37
N ALA A 113 1.58 10.01 13.35
CA ALA A 113 0.14 9.89 13.57
C ALA A 113 -0.17 8.43 13.86
N GLU A 114 -0.89 8.15 14.95
CA GLU A 114 -1.43 6.82 15.18
C GLU A 114 -2.40 6.44 14.07
N LEU A 115 -2.08 5.41 13.31
CA LEU A 115 -3.03 4.78 12.40
C LEU A 115 -3.95 3.87 13.20
N LEU A 116 -5.21 3.75 12.75
CA LEU A 116 -6.16 2.84 13.36
C LEU A 116 -5.65 1.39 13.24
N SER A 117 -5.51 0.71 14.38
CA SER A 117 -5.12 -0.68 14.42
C SER A 117 -6.31 -1.61 14.11
N TYR A 118 -6.00 -2.84 13.71
CA TYR A 118 -6.97 -3.91 13.61
C TYR A 118 -7.64 -4.16 14.97
N ASP A 119 -8.95 -4.21 14.97
CA ASP A 119 -9.78 -4.58 16.11
C ASP A 119 -11.10 -5.15 15.59
N GLU A 120 -11.22 -6.48 15.61
CA GLU A 120 -12.37 -7.19 15.08
C GLU A 120 -13.67 -6.81 15.79
N THR A 121 -13.61 -6.64 17.10
CA THR A 121 -14.79 -6.33 17.93
C THR A 121 -15.32 -4.93 17.60
N LEU A 122 -14.42 -3.94 17.57
CA LEU A 122 -14.80 -2.58 17.21
C LEU A 122 -15.16 -2.46 15.73
N ALA A 123 -14.52 -3.23 14.84
CA ALA A 123 -14.89 -3.27 13.41
C ALA A 123 -16.34 -3.71 13.23
N LYS A 124 -16.72 -4.85 13.85
CA LYS A 124 -18.10 -5.38 13.79
C LYS A 124 -19.11 -4.43 14.43
N LYS A 125 -18.76 -3.83 15.56
CA LYS A 125 -19.62 -2.84 16.21
C LYS A 125 -19.84 -1.64 15.29
N ASN A 126 -18.79 -1.03 14.78
CA ASN A 126 -18.90 0.12 13.87
C ASN A 126 -19.69 -0.23 12.60
N PHE A 127 -19.51 -1.46 12.07
CA PHE A 127 -20.25 -1.89 10.87
C PHE A 127 -21.76 -2.00 11.15
N ASN A 128 -22.15 -2.61 12.28
CA ASN A 128 -23.55 -2.69 12.66
C ASN A 128 -24.17 -1.31 12.93
N ASP A 129 -23.44 -0.42 13.63
CA ASP A 129 -23.89 0.95 13.86
C ASP A 129 -24.09 1.69 12.52
N ALA A 130 -23.17 1.50 11.57
CA ALA A 130 -23.30 2.09 10.24
C ALA A 130 -24.50 1.57 9.45
N LEU A 131 -24.77 0.26 9.51
CA LEU A 131 -25.96 -0.32 8.85
C LEU A 131 -27.25 0.26 9.44
N LEU A 132 -27.32 0.45 10.77
CA LEU A 132 -28.44 1.08 11.44
C LEU A 132 -28.61 2.54 11.00
N ASP A 133 -27.53 3.33 11.02
CA ASP A 133 -27.54 4.73 10.59
C ASP A 133 -28.01 4.90 9.14
N LEU A 134 -27.64 3.95 8.27
CA LEU A 134 -27.99 3.96 6.85
C LEU A 134 -29.36 3.35 6.55
N GLY A 135 -29.99 2.70 7.53
CA GLY A 135 -31.23 1.94 7.32
C GLY A 135 -31.06 0.77 6.34
N SER A 136 -29.87 0.19 6.29
CA SER A 136 -29.47 -0.82 5.30
C SER A 136 -29.20 -2.18 5.96
N SER A 137 -29.48 -3.27 5.24
CA SER A 137 -29.21 -4.63 5.74
C SER A 137 -27.83 -5.14 5.30
N SER A 138 -27.25 -4.52 4.27
CA SER A 138 -25.95 -4.89 3.69
C SER A 138 -25.32 -3.68 2.99
N VAL A 139 -24.05 -3.78 2.68
CA VAL A 139 -23.28 -2.78 1.93
C VAL A 139 -22.58 -3.44 0.77
N GLU A 140 -22.73 -2.84 -0.41
CA GLU A 140 -21.95 -3.20 -1.60
C GLU A 140 -20.89 -2.14 -1.85
N THR A 141 -19.68 -2.57 -2.17
CA THR A 141 -18.51 -1.70 -2.37
C THR A 141 -17.72 -2.14 -3.58
N THR A 142 -17.33 -1.20 -4.43
CA THR A 142 -16.34 -1.42 -5.48
C THR A 142 -15.02 -0.77 -5.08
N ILE A 143 -13.95 -1.56 -5.05
CA ILE A 143 -12.59 -1.09 -4.78
C ILE A 143 -11.83 -1.03 -6.09
N LEU A 144 -11.36 0.15 -6.46
CA LEU A 144 -10.55 0.37 -7.65
C LEU A 144 -9.07 0.22 -7.30
N CYS A 145 -8.32 -0.44 -8.16
CA CYS A 145 -6.87 -0.53 -8.05
C CYS A 145 -6.22 -0.66 -9.43
N THR A 146 -4.92 -0.42 -9.51
CA THR A 146 -4.14 -0.76 -10.70
C THR A 146 -3.79 -2.25 -10.71
N GLU A 147 -3.49 -2.80 -11.89
CA GLU A 147 -3.15 -4.20 -12.10
C GLU A 147 -2.03 -4.69 -11.14
N GLN A 148 -1.02 -3.87 -10.95
CA GLN A 148 0.12 -4.16 -10.07
C GLN A 148 -0.30 -4.50 -8.63
N TYR A 149 -1.35 -3.84 -8.10
CA TYR A 149 -1.79 -4.01 -6.71
C TYR A 149 -3.01 -4.92 -6.56
N GLU A 150 -3.57 -5.44 -7.67
CA GLU A 150 -4.76 -6.28 -7.64
C GLU A 150 -4.62 -7.49 -6.71
N PRO A 151 -3.53 -8.29 -6.76
CA PRO A 151 -3.38 -9.45 -5.88
C PRO A 151 -3.39 -9.08 -4.40
N PHE A 152 -2.72 -7.97 -4.05
CA PHE A 152 -2.67 -7.45 -2.69
C PHE A 152 -4.04 -6.96 -2.21
N VAL A 153 -4.74 -6.18 -3.05
CA VAL A 153 -6.09 -5.67 -2.75
C VAL A 153 -7.08 -6.81 -2.59
N LYS A 154 -7.01 -7.86 -3.41
CA LYS A 154 -7.85 -9.06 -3.26
C LYS A 154 -7.63 -9.77 -1.91
N GLN A 155 -6.39 -9.91 -1.46
CA GLN A 155 -6.09 -10.48 -0.13
C GLN A 155 -6.66 -9.61 1.00
N MET A 156 -6.51 -8.29 0.91
CA MET A 156 -7.12 -7.36 1.87
C MET A 156 -8.64 -7.52 1.90
N VAL A 157 -9.29 -7.55 0.75
CA VAL A 157 -10.74 -7.71 0.63
C VAL A 157 -11.22 -9.01 1.29
N GLN A 158 -10.50 -10.11 1.11
CA GLN A 158 -10.82 -11.37 1.79
C GLN A 158 -10.77 -11.24 3.31
N LYS A 159 -9.78 -10.52 3.85
CA LYS A 159 -9.68 -10.25 5.30
C LYS A 159 -10.81 -9.34 5.80
N LEU A 160 -11.14 -8.29 5.04
CA LEU A 160 -12.28 -7.42 5.32
C LEU A 160 -13.59 -8.20 5.38
N GLN A 161 -13.86 -9.02 4.37
CA GLN A 161 -15.07 -9.86 4.31
C GLN A 161 -15.12 -10.89 5.43
N LYS A 162 -13.98 -11.50 5.78
CA LYS A 162 -13.91 -12.43 6.92
C LYS A 162 -14.32 -11.76 8.22
N THR A 163 -13.89 -10.52 8.46
CA THR A 163 -14.20 -9.77 9.68
C THR A 163 -15.62 -9.22 9.68
N LEU A 164 -16.07 -8.59 8.60
CA LEU A 164 -17.37 -7.92 8.52
C LEU A 164 -18.54 -8.86 8.17
N GLY A 165 -18.20 -10.02 7.60
CA GLY A 165 -19.18 -11.05 7.28
C GLY A 165 -19.93 -10.81 5.97
N VAL A 166 -20.96 -11.64 5.72
CA VAL A 166 -21.71 -11.70 4.46
C VAL A 166 -22.51 -10.43 4.11
N LYS A 167 -22.69 -9.55 5.05
CA LYS A 167 -23.39 -8.27 4.82
C LYS A 167 -22.48 -7.23 4.15
N PHE A 168 -21.17 -7.47 4.11
CA PHE A 168 -20.20 -6.64 3.40
C PHE A 168 -19.80 -7.31 2.09
N VAL A 169 -20.35 -6.84 0.99
CA VAL A 169 -20.07 -7.36 -0.35
C VAL A 169 -19.10 -6.41 -1.04
N SER A 170 -17.99 -6.92 -1.53
CA SER A 170 -16.99 -6.10 -2.20
C SER A 170 -16.52 -6.73 -3.51
N THR A 171 -16.32 -5.85 -4.51
CA THR A 171 -15.78 -6.19 -5.82
C THR A 171 -14.49 -5.40 -6.04
N VAL A 172 -13.44 -6.07 -6.50
CA VAL A 172 -12.20 -5.43 -6.94
C VAL A 172 -12.28 -5.19 -8.45
N LYS A 173 -12.00 -3.97 -8.88
CA LYS A 173 -11.97 -3.59 -10.28
C LYS A 173 -10.64 -2.96 -10.62
N VAL A 174 -9.96 -3.50 -11.63
CA VAL A 174 -8.72 -2.95 -12.19
C VAL A 174 -9.04 -1.81 -13.16
N VAL A 175 -8.28 -0.73 -13.09
CA VAL A 175 -8.43 0.49 -13.88
C VAL A 175 -7.06 0.98 -14.37
#